data_de70757079c4e9bdc1a195d2b351c176
#
_entry.id   de70757079c4e9bdc1a195d2b351c176
#
_cell.length_a   1.000
_cell.length_b   1.000
_cell.length_c   1.000
_cell.angle_alpha   90.00
_cell.angle_beta   90.00
_cell.angle_gamma   90.00
#
_symmetry.space_group_name_H-M   'P 1'
#
loop_
_entity.id
_entity.type
_entity.pdbx_description
1 polymer ?
#
loop_
_entity_poly.entity_id
_entity_poly.type
_entity_poly.pdbx_seq_one_letter_code
_entity_poly.pdbx_strand_id
1 'polypeptide(L)'
;MQCAGCKGKGMCGLPRCPIMSRFHAQAAIKPSSSYQGSSPSVFIGSYGYPDVRGGPLLINDTDNPPDWIRANLGMDAIVSIRARTIRGNAGLHRIGGSLQEIALSSIPLDVDVAFEKPVLFSLNFDGTVAPVGFSGTVKTMDLVGNAKVGRAVDRITSDTDIRATDAAIALQGDGVDVYQIAKLMTAGLLGKRRKFVPTRWAITAVDDTLSNGLKKEIARFPPLEDILVFSGELYGNRIVAALLPGDWKYEMIEIWGKHTLWAGDDEVIVQDREGMTKHGYSPISGAYYSARLAVCEYLKSIRRSARVVVIRTISGDYWAPLGTWVIREAARKAMSSPPHSCVSLDMAVARAVALTGSGTWVPHSTLIPELRTQRTLF
;
A
#
# COMPACT_ATOMS: atom_id res chain seq x y z
N MET A 1 20.39 6.22 -5.25
CA MET A 1 20.22 6.47 -6.73
C MET A 1 20.74 7.86 -7.07
N GLN A 2 21.66 8.00 -8.05
CA GLN A 2 22.30 9.27 -8.41
C GLN A 2 21.54 10.00 -9.52
N CYS A 3 20.27 10.26 -9.34
CA CYS A 3 19.41 10.87 -10.38
C CYS A 3 19.84 12.28 -10.78
N ALA A 4 20.36 13.08 -9.85
CA ALA A 4 20.89 14.41 -10.13
C ALA A 4 22.09 14.37 -11.10
N GLY A 5 22.97 13.37 -11.01
CA GLY A 5 24.08 13.15 -11.94
C GLY A 5 23.65 12.49 -13.25
N CYS A 6 22.71 11.54 -13.17
CA CYS A 6 22.20 10.78 -14.32
C CYS A 6 21.35 11.63 -15.28
N LYS A 7 20.54 12.55 -14.77
CA LYS A 7 19.64 13.43 -15.57
C LYS A 7 18.85 12.68 -16.67
N GLY A 8 18.39 11.47 -16.38
CA GLY A 8 17.62 10.65 -17.30
C GLY A 8 18.44 9.86 -18.33
N LYS A 9 19.78 9.85 -18.24
CA LYS A 9 20.67 9.17 -19.22
C LYS A 9 20.76 7.64 -19.02
N GLY A 10 19.99 7.05 -18.09
CA GLY A 10 19.99 5.59 -17.88
C GLY A 10 21.17 5.03 -17.08
N MET A 11 21.99 5.88 -16.45
CA MET A 11 23.21 5.47 -15.72
C MET A 11 22.92 4.57 -14.49
N CYS A 12 21.66 4.43 -14.09
CA CYS A 12 21.26 3.59 -12.95
C CYS A 12 20.95 2.13 -13.35
N GLY A 13 21.05 1.79 -14.65
CA GLY A 13 20.77 0.44 -15.13
C GLY A 13 19.28 0.03 -15.13
N LEU A 14 18.36 0.90 -14.66
CA LEU A 14 16.94 0.60 -14.72
C LEU A 14 16.46 0.50 -16.18
N PRO A 15 15.60 -0.47 -16.52
CA PRO A 15 15.09 -0.64 -17.89
C PRO A 15 14.28 0.57 -18.36
N ARG A 16 13.77 1.37 -17.43
CA ARG A 16 13.02 2.59 -17.68
C ARG A 16 13.30 3.65 -16.61
N CYS A 17 13.48 4.89 -17.01
CA CYS A 17 13.71 5.99 -16.08
C CYS A 17 12.39 6.51 -15.51
N PRO A 18 12.09 6.34 -14.21
CA PRO A 18 10.83 6.80 -13.62
C PRO A 18 10.69 8.33 -13.65
N ILE A 19 11.81 9.08 -13.57
CA ILE A 19 11.80 10.54 -13.64
C ILE A 19 11.41 11.01 -15.04
N MET A 20 11.99 10.41 -16.09
CA MET A 20 11.66 10.77 -17.47
C MET A 20 10.23 10.35 -17.84
N SER A 21 9.77 9.19 -17.38
CA SER A 21 8.38 8.75 -17.58
C SER A 21 7.39 9.72 -16.93
N ARG A 22 7.67 10.17 -15.70
CA ARG A 22 6.91 11.24 -15.04
C ARG A 22 6.94 12.54 -15.84
N PHE A 23 8.12 12.95 -16.30
CA PHE A 23 8.30 14.15 -17.11
C PHE A 23 7.43 14.12 -18.36
N HIS A 24 7.48 13.06 -19.15
CA HIS A 24 6.69 12.95 -20.39
C HIS A 24 5.19 13.00 -20.11
N ALA A 25 4.72 12.35 -19.04
CA ALA A 25 3.31 12.41 -18.64
C ALA A 25 2.87 13.83 -18.24
N GLN A 26 3.76 14.61 -17.63
CA GLN A 26 3.47 15.96 -17.15
C GLN A 26 3.63 17.04 -18.24
N ALA A 27 4.54 16.86 -19.18
CA ALA A 27 4.84 17.85 -20.22
C ALA A 27 3.65 18.15 -21.15
N ALA A 28 2.70 17.21 -21.24
CA ALA A 28 1.48 17.38 -22.04
C ALA A 28 0.40 18.24 -21.34
N ILE A 29 0.57 18.57 -20.05
CA ILE A 29 -0.43 19.32 -19.28
C ILE A 29 -0.18 20.81 -19.42
N LYS A 30 -1.22 21.54 -19.85
CA LYS A 30 -1.17 22.99 -19.94
C LYS A 30 -1.22 23.63 -18.53
N PRO A 31 -0.44 24.70 -18.29
CA PRO A 31 -0.56 25.49 -17.06
C PRO A 31 -1.98 25.96 -16.85
N SER A 32 -2.48 25.83 -15.60
CA SER A 32 -3.82 26.31 -15.25
C SER A 32 -3.83 26.94 -13.85
N SER A 33 -4.58 28.01 -13.70
CA SER A 33 -4.86 28.66 -12.41
C SER A 33 -6.11 28.12 -11.73
N SER A 34 -6.84 27.20 -12.37
CA SER A 34 -8.03 26.56 -11.81
C SER A 34 -8.15 25.12 -12.28
N TYR A 35 -8.97 24.35 -11.59
CA TYR A 35 -9.35 22.99 -11.94
C TYR A 35 -10.84 22.78 -11.67
N GLN A 36 -11.56 22.28 -12.65
CA GLN A 36 -12.95 21.85 -12.54
C GLN A 36 -13.03 20.38 -12.94
N GLY A 37 -13.54 19.54 -12.05
CA GLY A 37 -13.66 18.11 -12.29
C GLY A 37 -13.50 17.27 -11.03
N SER A 38 -13.12 16.03 -11.20
CA SER A 38 -13.19 14.99 -10.17
C SER A 38 -12.04 15.07 -9.16
N SER A 39 -12.37 14.80 -7.89
CA SER A 39 -11.43 14.53 -6.81
C SER A 39 -11.73 13.16 -6.19
N PRO A 40 -10.98 12.11 -6.55
CA PRO A 40 -11.21 10.76 -6.04
C PRO A 40 -10.72 10.55 -4.60
N SER A 41 -9.81 11.38 -4.13
CA SER A 41 -9.17 11.20 -2.82
C SER A 41 -8.56 12.49 -2.29
N VAL A 42 -8.03 12.40 -1.07
CA VAL A 42 -7.34 13.50 -0.39
C VAL A 42 -5.89 13.11 -0.10
N PHE A 43 -5.03 14.11 -0.01
CA PHE A 43 -3.63 13.95 0.38
C PHE A 43 -3.30 14.85 1.55
N ILE A 44 -2.74 14.29 2.61
CA ILE A 44 -2.22 15.02 3.78
C ILE A 44 -0.72 14.78 3.86
N GLY A 45 0.04 15.86 3.85
CA GLY A 45 1.50 15.84 4.00
C GLY A 45 1.93 15.46 5.42
N SER A 46 3.20 15.13 5.60
CA SER A 46 3.76 14.82 6.94
C SER A 46 4.68 15.90 7.48
N TYR A 47 5.08 16.85 6.63
CA TYR A 47 5.95 17.95 7.06
C TYR A 47 5.21 18.90 8.00
N GLY A 48 5.86 19.25 9.12
CA GLY A 48 5.29 20.16 10.11
C GLY A 48 4.23 19.54 11.03
N TYR A 49 4.07 18.20 11.06
CA TYR A 49 3.07 17.57 11.92
C TYR A 49 3.20 18.04 13.39
N PRO A 50 2.09 18.38 14.10
CA PRO A 50 0.67 18.19 13.72
C PRO A 50 0.08 19.27 12.81
N ASP A 51 0.74 20.39 12.55
CA ASP A 51 0.26 21.50 11.73
C ASP A 51 0.58 21.25 10.25
N VAL A 52 -0.02 20.21 9.72
CA VAL A 52 0.22 19.74 8.35
C VAL A 52 -0.64 20.45 7.33
N ARG A 53 -0.18 20.44 6.09
CA ARG A 53 -0.92 20.89 4.93
C ARG A 53 -1.45 19.70 4.15
N GLY A 54 -2.53 19.92 3.42
CA GLY A 54 -3.14 18.89 2.59
C GLY A 54 -4.06 19.48 1.54
N GLY A 55 -4.70 18.62 0.78
CA GLY A 55 -5.66 19.04 -0.24
C GLY A 55 -6.25 17.88 -1.02
N PRO A 56 -7.14 18.20 -1.98
CA PRO A 56 -7.72 17.20 -2.86
C PRO A 56 -6.67 16.66 -3.83
N LEU A 57 -6.85 15.41 -4.24
CA LEU A 57 -6.21 14.85 -5.42
C LEU A 57 -7.12 15.12 -6.63
N LEU A 58 -6.64 15.87 -7.61
CA LEU A 58 -7.44 16.38 -8.71
C LEU A 58 -7.06 15.67 -10.00
N ILE A 59 -7.97 14.87 -10.51
CA ILE A 59 -7.81 14.15 -11.78
C ILE A 59 -9.18 13.63 -12.25
N ASN A 60 -9.45 13.79 -13.57
CA ASN A 60 -10.62 13.18 -14.22
C ASN A 60 -10.33 11.74 -14.63
N ASP A 61 -9.77 10.97 -13.73
CA ASP A 61 -9.41 9.57 -13.90
C ASP A 61 -9.59 8.83 -12.56
N THR A 62 -9.52 7.53 -12.55
CA THR A 62 -9.63 6.79 -11.27
C THR A 62 -8.29 6.77 -10.53
N ASP A 63 -8.31 7.05 -9.22
CA ASP A 63 -7.17 6.84 -8.30
C ASP A 63 -7.54 5.75 -7.28
N ASN A 64 -7.95 4.59 -7.79
CA ASN A 64 -8.34 3.44 -6.98
C ASN A 64 -7.66 2.16 -7.49
N PRO A 65 -6.72 1.56 -6.74
CA PRO A 65 -5.98 0.38 -7.17
C PRO A 65 -6.83 -0.82 -7.63
N PRO A 66 -7.93 -1.20 -6.96
CA PRO A 66 -8.80 -2.25 -7.45
C PRO A 66 -9.36 -2.00 -8.85
N ASP A 67 -9.67 -0.76 -9.19
CA ASP A 67 -10.19 -0.41 -10.51
C ASP A 67 -9.10 -0.49 -11.58
N TRP A 68 -7.87 -0.08 -11.25
CA TRP A 68 -6.73 -0.24 -12.16
C TRP A 68 -6.44 -1.71 -12.48
N ILE A 69 -6.52 -2.57 -11.47
CA ILE A 69 -6.33 -4.02 -11.64
C ILE A 69 -7.46 -4.61 -12.48
N ARG A 70 -8.72 -4.24 -12.19
CA ARG A 70 -9.89 -4.70 -12.94
C ARG A 70 -9.84 -4.26 -14.41
N ALA A 71 -9.35 -3.04 -14.67
CA ALA A 71 -9.14 -2.51 -16.00
C ALA A 71 -7.86 -3.03 -16.66
N ASN A 72 -7.09 -3.90 -15.99
CA ASN A 72 -5.81 -4.45 -16.44
C ASN A 72 -4.81 -3.37 -16.91
N LEU A 73 -4.74 -2.25 -16.17
CA LEU A 73 -3.80 -1.18 -16.49
C LEU A 73 -2.36 -1.62 -16.22
N GLY A 74 -1.48 -1.35 -17.18
CA GLY A 74 -0.05 -1.52 -16.99
C GLY A 74 0.58 -0.41 -16.15
N MET A 75 1.81 -0.61 -15.69
CA MET A 75 2.54 0.38 -14.87
C MET A 75 2.63 1.76 -15.55
N ASP A 76 2.80 1.80 -16.86
CA ASP A 76 2.88 3.06 -17.61
C ASP A 76 1.62 3.91 -17.48
N ALA A 77 0.46 3.29 -17.61
CA ALA A 77 -0.82 3.96 -17.47
C ALA A 77 -0.99 4.51 -16.04
N ILE A 78 -0.68 3.69 -15.03
CA ILE A 78 -0.78 4.09 -13.61
C ILE A 78 0.20 5.22 -13.28
N VAL A 79 1.45 5.11 -13.74
CA VAL A 79 2.45 6.18 -13.59
C VAL A 79 1.98 7.47 -14.26
N SER A 80 1.40 7.37 -15.45
CA SER A 80 0.83 8.53 -16.16
C SER A 80 -0.33 9.15 -15.40
N ILE A 81 -1.29 8.36 -14.89
CA ILE A 81 -2.40 8.84 -14.07
C ILE A 81 -1.85 9.60 -12.85
N ARG A 82 -0.97 8.97 -12.07
CA ARG A 82 -0.40 9.59 -10.86
C ARG A 82 0.47 10.81 -11.15
N ALA A 83 1.22 10.80 -12.24
CA ALA A 83 2.05 11.93 -12.64
C ALA A 83 1.21 13.15 -13.10
N ARG A 84 0.01 12.92 -13.65
CA ARG A 84 -0.92 13.97 -14.06
C ARG A 84 -1.83 14.46 -12.93
N THR A 85 -1.95 13.72 -11.84
CA THR A 85 -2.77 14.12 -10.69
C THR A 85 -2.23 15.39 -10.06
N ILE A 86 -3.06 16.44 -9.96
CA ILE A 86 -2.69 17.66 -9.26
C ILE A 86 -3.00 17.47 -7.77
N ARG A 87 -2.03 17.76 -6.92
CA ARG A 87 -2.22 17.77 -5.46
C ARG A 87 -2.49 19.19 -4.99
N GLY A 88 -3.71 19.43 -4.55
CA GLY A 88 -4.05 20.64 -3.84
C GLY A 88 -3.24 20.74 -2.54
N ASN A 89 -2.85 21.95 -2.15
CA ASN A 89 -2.06 22.18 -0.95
C ASN A 89 -2.53 23.46 -0.23
N ALA A 90 -3.16 23.29 0.94
CA ALA A 90 -3.60 24.41 1.78
C ALA A 90 -3.49 24.07 3.27
N GLY A 91 -3.64 25.07 4.13
CA GLY A 91 -3.83 24.85 5.56
C GLY A 91 -5.18 24.18 5.82
N LEU A 92 -5.18 23.15 6.65
CA LEU A 92 -6.38 22.32 6.87
C LEU A 92 -7.53 23.08 7.57
N HIS A 93 -7.24 24.16 8.30
CA HIS A 93 -8.25 25.02 8.88
C HIS A 93 -9.19 25.68 7.83
N ARG A 94 -8.71 25.80 6.58
CA ARG A 94 -9.47 26.43 5.48
C ARG A 94 -10.34 25.45 4.71
N ILE A 95 -9.81 24.27 4.42
CA ILE A 95 -10.42 23.30 3.48
C ILE A 95 -10.72 21.95 4.12
N GLY A 96 -10.47 21.80 5.43
CA GLY A 96 -10.58 20.50 6.11
C GLY A 96 -11.97 19.88 6.01
N GLY A 97 -13.03 20.66 6.13
CA GLY A 97 -14.42 20.18 5.97
C GLY A 97 -14.66 19.60 4.57
N SER A 98 -14.26 20.33 3.52
CA SER A 98 -14.38 19.80 2.14
C SER A 98 -13.56 18.55 1.89
N LEU A 99 -12.36 18.42 2.50
CA LEU A 99 -11.56 17.21 2.42
C LEU A 99 -12.24 16.03 3.14
N GLN A 100 -12.93 16.29 4.25
CA GLN A 100 -13.70 15.27 4.96
C GLN A 100 -14.87 14.76 4.13
N GLU A 101 -15.60 15.64 3.44
CA GLU A 101 -16.67 15.27 2.52
C GLU A 101 -16.14 14.38 1.36
N ILE A 102 -15.01 14.74 0.75
CA ILE A 102 -14.36 13.90 -0.28
C ILE A 102 -14.00 12.53 0.29
N ALA A 103 -13.47 12.48 1.52
CA ALA A 103 -13.07 11.24 2.14
C ALA A 103 -14.26 10.35 2.55
N LEU A 104 -15.40 10.94 2.93
CA LEU A 104 -16.64 10.23 3.24
C LEU A 104 -17.26 9.56 2.02
N SER A 105 -17.11 10.20 0.84
CA SER A 105 -17.75 9.72 -0.37
C SER A 105 -17.15 8.39 -0.87
N SER A 106 -18.03 7.46 -1.22
CA SER A 106 -17.70 6.18 -1.87
C SER A 106 -17.40 6.34 -3.37
N ILE A 107 -17.73 7.47 -3.95
CA ILE A 107 -17.44 7.85 -5.34
C ILE A 107 -16.63 9.14 -5.36
N PRO A 108 -15.85 9.41 -6.41
CA PRO A 108 -15.21 10.71 -6.59
C PRO A 108 -16.24 11.84 -6.54
N LEU A 109 -15.86 12.99 -5.94
CA LEU A 109 -16.67 14.20 -5.94
C LEU A 109 -16.11 15.19 -6.95
N ASP A 110 -16.99 15.90 -7.64
CA ASP A 110 -16.57 17.01 -8.48
C ASP A 110 -16.29 18.23 -7.61
N VAL A 111 -15.24 18.96 -7.98
CA VAL A 111 -14.75 20.12 -7.26
C VAL A 111 -14.43 21.26 -8.24
N ASP A 112 -14.59 22.48 -7.75
CA ASP A 112 -14.09 23.69 -8.40
C ASP A 112 -12.98 24.28 -7.52
N VAL A 113 -11.74 24.31 -8.05
CA VAL A 113 -10.56 24.73 -7.31
C VAL A 113 -9.85 25.85 -8.05
N ALA A 114 -9.64 26.98 -7.37
CA ALA A 114 -8.74 28.02 -7.84
C ALA A 114 -7.39 27.94 -7.10
N PHE A 115 -6.30 28.14 -7.81
CA PHE A 115 -4.95 28.17 -7.26
C PHE A 115 -4.45 29.60 -7.09
N GLU A 116 -3.57 29.84 -6.10
CA GLU A 116 -2.94 31.15 -5.89
C GLU A 116 -2.04 31.56 -7.06
N LYS A 117 -1.42 30.57 -7.71
CA LYS A 117 -0.57 30.71 -8.90
C LYS A 117 -0.88 29.58 -9.86
N PRO A 118 -0.70 29.77 -11.16
CA PRO A 118 -0.85 28.68 -12.12
C PRO A 118 0.00 27.49 -11.73
N VAL A 119 -0.59 26.29 -11.79
CA VAL A 119 0.14 25.03 -11.58
C VAL A 119 1.00 24.81 -12.81
N LEU A 120 2.30 24.82 -12.59
CA LEU A 120 3.31 24.72 -13.64
C LEU A 120 4.10 23.43 -13.50
N PHE A 121 4.52 22.90 -14.64
CA PHE A 121 5.49 21.83 -14.71
C PHE A 121 6.85 22.31 -14.16
N SER A 122 7.46 21.49 -13.31
CA SER A 122 8.81 21.68 -12.83
C SER A 122 9.58 20.37 -12.91
N LEU A 123 10.60 20.32 -13.75
CA LEU A 123 11.48 19.16 -13.82
C LEU A 123 12.44 19.18 -12.63
N ASN A 124 12.29 18.20 -11.74
CA ASN A 124 13.16 18.05 -10.59
C ASN A 124 13.86 16.69 -10.61
N PHE A 125 15.18 16.70 -10.48
CA PHE A 125 16.05 15.53 -10.40
C PHE A 125 16.54 15.26 -8.97
N ASP A 126 15.75 15.61 -7.96
CA ASP A 126 16.08 15.45 -6.53
C ASP A 126 16.16 13.99 -6.05
N GLY A 127 15.98 13.02 -6.95
CA GLY A 127 15.96 11.59 -6.61
C GLY A 127 14.59 11.07 -6.20
N THR A 128 13.55 11.90 -6.19
CA THR A 128 12.17 11.47 -5.98
C THR A 128 11.69 10.69 -7.20
N VAL A 129 11.77 9.36 -7.10
CA VAL A 129 11.41 8.45 -8.21
C VAL A 129 9.91 8.10 -8.23
N ALA A 130 9.17 8.42 -7.16
CA ALA A 130 7.73 8.19 -7.12
C ALA A 130 7.01 9.02 -8.20
N PRO A 131 5.98 8.46 -8.87
CA PRO A 131 5.18 9.17 -9.84
C PRO A 131 4.23 10.15 -9.14
N VAL A 132 4.78 11.27 -8.75
CA VAL A 132 4.08 12.34 -8.04
C VAL A 132 3.75 13.44 -9.02
N GLY A 133 2.48 13.84 -9.06
CA GLY A 133 1.99 14.91 -9.90
C GLY A 133 2.31 16.32 -9.37
N PHE A 134 1.76 17.31 -10.01
CA PHE A 134 1.93 18.72 -9.65
C PHE A 134 1.39 19.02 -8.25
N SER A 135 1.92 20.09 -7.64
CA SER A 135 1.35 20.65 -6.42
C SER A 135 0.92 22.09 -6.67
N GLY A 136 -0.32 22.43 -6.31
CA GLY A 136 -0.87 23.78 -6.41
C GLY A 136 -1.35 24.29 -5.06
N THR A 137 -0.96 25.52 -4.68
CA THR A 137 -1.53 26.16 -3.48
C THR A 137 -2.97 26.56 -3.75
N VAL A 138 -3.89 25.96 -3.02
CA VAL A 138 -5.32 26.20 -3.16
C VAL A 138 -5.67 27.58 -2.60
N LYS A 139 -6.31 28.42 -3.41
CA LYS A 139 -6.88 29.70 -3.04
C LYS A 139 -8.33 29.55 -2.57
N THR A 140 -9.16 28.90 -3.38
CA THR A 140 -10.55 28.55 -3.06
C THR A 140 -10.83 27.10 -3.50
N MET A 141 -11.80 26.47 -2.84
CA MET A 141 -12.25 25.13 -3.17
C MET A 141 -13.71 24.99 -2.79
N ASP A 142 -14.52 24.64 -3.77
CA ASP A 142 -15.93 24.37 -3.64
C ASP A 142 -16.24 22.94 -4.08
N LEU A 143 -17.13 22.25 -3.38
CA LEU A 143 -17.63 20.94 -3.78
C LEU A 143 -18.82 21.11 -4.71
N VAL A 144 -18.82 20.37 -5.80
CA VAL A 144 -19.93 20.34 -6.75
C VAL A 144 -20.69 19.02 -6.54
N GLY A 145 -21.81 19.09 -5.84
CA GLY A 145 -22.62 17.92 -5.48
C GLY A 145 -22.42 17.42 -4.05
N ASN A 146 -23.08 16.32 -3.74
CA ASN A 146 -23.12 15.75 -2.39
C ASN A 146 -22.36 14.43 -2.31
N ALA A 147 -21.71 14.17 -1.18
CA ALA A 147 -21.04 12.92 -0.90
C ALA A 147 -22.05 11.75 -0.87
N LYS A 148 -21.69 10.64 -1.53
CA LYS A 148 -22.42 9.38 -1.37
C LYS A 148 -21.79 8.57 -0.26
N VAL A 149 -22.39 8.62 0.92
CA VAL A 149 -21.87 7.97 2.13
C VAL A 149 -22.58 6.64 2.34
N GLY A 150 -21.80 5.55 2.44
CA GLY A 150 -22.35 4.24 2.78
C GLY A 150 -22.81 4.18 4.24
N ARG A 151 -23.88 3.43 4.55
CA ARG A 151 -24.47 3.34 5.90
C ARG A 151 -23.46 2.97 6.99
N ALA A 152 -22.55 2.03 6.71
CA ALA A 152 -21.51 1.63 7.67
C ALA A 152 -20.54 2.79 7.95
N VAL A 153 -20.14 3.52 6.91
CA VAL A 153 -19.27 4.70 7.03
C VAL A 153 -19.97 5.79 7.83
N ASP A 154 -21.20 6.14 7.48
CA ASP A 154 -21.99 7.16 8.17
C ASP A 154 -22.15 6.85 9.67
N ARG A 155 -22.55 5.61 10.01
CA ARG A 155 -22.70 5.16 11.40
C ARG A 155 -21.38 5.29 12.19
N ILE A 156 -20.27 4.79 11.65
CA ILE A 156 -18.98 4.78 12.36
C ILE A 156 -18.37 6.18 12.44
N THR A 157 -18.51 6.99 11.40
CA THR A 157 -17.97 8.35 11.41
C THR A 157 -18.82 9.29 12.26
N SER A 158 -20.08 9.00 12.54
CA SER A 158 -20.91 9.75 13.48
C SER A 158 -20.62 9.40 14.96
N ASP A 159 -20.05 8.21 15.23
CA ASP A 159 -19.67 7.80 16.59
C ASP A 159 -18.37 8.50 17.02
N THR A 160 -18.47 9.42 17.98
CA THR A 160 -17.33 10.18 18.53
C THR A 160 -16.65 9.50 19.71
N ASP A 161 -17.19 8.39 20.24
CA ASP A 161 -16.69 7.69 21.40
C ASP A 161 -15.87 6.45 21.07
N ILE A 162 -16.00 5.91 19.85
CA ILE A 162 -15.23 4.77 19.39
C ILE A 162 -13.74 5.14 19.19
N ARG A 163 -12.82 4.23 19.52
CA ARG A 163 -11.40 4.42 19.19
C ARG A 163 -11.14 4.21 17.70
N ALA A 164 -10.16 4.90 17.12
CA ALA A 164 -9.85 4.81 15.69
C ALA A 164 -9.52 3.36 15.22
N THR A 165 -8.85 2.57 16.07
CA THR A 165 -8.56 1.15 15.82
C THR A 165 -9.84 0.32 15.74
N ASP A 166 -10.75 0.53 16.68
CA ASP A 166 -11.99 -0.24 16.76
C ASP A 166 -12.95 0.17 15.62
N ALA A 167 -12.96 1.47 15.27
CA ALA A 167 -13.67 2.00 14.11
C ALA A 167 -13.20 1.36 12.79
N ALA A 168 -11.88 1.28 12.59
CA ALA A 168 -11.32 0.68 11.39
C ALA A 168 -11.66 -0.82 11.28
N ILE A 169 -11.56 -1.57 12.38
CA ILE A 169 -11.91 -3.00 12.43
C ILE A 169 -13.42 -3.20 12.18
N ALA A 170 -14.28 -2.36 12.77
CA ALA A 170 -15.72 -2.41 12.55
C ALA A 170 -16.08 -2.16 11.07
N LEU A 171 -15.47 -1.13 10.45
CA LEU A 171 -15.66 -0.85 9.04
C LEU A 171 -15.24 -2.02 8.14
N GLN A 172 -14.08 -2.65 8.43
CA GLN A 172 -13.66 -3.86 7.71
C GLN A 172 -14.67 -5.01 7.89
N GLY A 173 -15.20 -5.19 9.12
CA GLY A 173 -16.22 -6.19 9.42
C GLY A 173 -17.52 -5.96 8.63
N ASP A 174 -17.87 -4.72 8.36
CA ASP A 174 -19.01 -4.31 7.53
C ASP A 174 -18.72 -4.35 6.02
N GLY A 175 -17.54 -4.83 5.61
CA GLY A 175 -17.15 -4.95 4.20
C GLY A 175 -16.66 -3.65 3.55
N VAL A 176 -16.36 -2.62 4.33
CA VAL A 176 -15.77 -1.38 3.79
C VAL A 176 -14.33 -1.66 3.37
N ASP A 177 -13.99 -1.25 2.16
CA ASP A 177 -12.70 -1.42 1.54
C ASP A 177 -11.57 -0.72 2.32
N VAL A 178 -10.40 -1.35 2.38
CA VAL A 178 -9.20 -0.84 3.06
C VAL A 178 -8.77 0.55 2.56
N TYR A 179 -8.99 0.84 1.29
CA TYR A 179 -8.66 2.15 0.69
C TYR A 179 -9.60 3.24 1.20
N GLN A 180 -10.89 2.93 1.34
CA GLN A 180 -11.87 3.83 1.94
C GLN A 180 -11.56 4.07 3.43
N ILE A 181 -11.22 3.01 4.19
CA ILE A 181 -10.83 3.13 5.59
C ILE A 181 -9.58 4.03 5.73
N ALA A 182 -8.60 3.88 4.84
CA ALA A 182 -7.41 4.73 4.83
C ALA A 182 -7.72 6.20 4.50
N LYS A 183 -8.66 6.48 3.58
CA LYS A 183 -9.15 7.84 3.32
C LYS A 183 -9.81 8.45 4.56
N LEU A 184 -10.70 7.71 5.22
CA LEU A 184 -11.37 8.17 6.43
C LEU A 184 -10.38 8.46 7.56
N MET A 185 -9.38 7.58 7.76
CA MET A 185 -8.32 7.82 8.74
C MET A 185 -7.47 9.03 8.38
N THR A 186 -7.09 9.19 7.12
CA THR A 186 -6.34 10.35 6.61
C THR A 186 -7.07 11.65 6.90
N ALA A 187 -8.38 11.68 6.66
CA ALA A 187 -9.22 12.88 6.87
C ALA A 187 -9.61 13.12 8.34
N GLY A 188 -9.09 12.31 9.28
CA GLY A 188 -9.39 12.46 10.70
C GLY A 188 -10.84 12.16 11.07
N LEU A 189 -11.51 11.29 10.31
CA LEU A 189 -12.92 10.93 10.52
C LEU A 189 -13.11 9.74 11.45
N LEU A 190 -12.03 9.09 11.88
CA LEU A 190 -12.07 7.95 12.79
C LEU A 190 -11.51 8.30 14.16
N GLY A 191 -12.16 7.80 15.20
CA GLY A 191 -11.72 7.89 16.58
C GLY A 191 -12.11 9.19 17.30
N LYS A 192 -11.76 9.25 18.58
CA LYS A 192 -12.16 10.32 19.51
C LYS A 192 -11.52 11.69 19.20
N ARG A 193 -10.29 11.69 18.71
CA ARG A 193 -9.49 12.92 18.56
C ARG A 193 -9.65 13.62 17.22
N ARG A 194 -10.23 12.98 16.22
CA ARG A 194 -10.58 13.54 14.90
C ARG A 194 -9.46 14.40 14.26
N LYS A 195 -8.20 13.96 14.32
CA LYS A 195 -7.06 14.66 13.72
C LYS A 195 -6.74 14.14 12.34
N PHE A 196 -6.44 15.03 11.42
CA PHE A 196 -5.86 14.66 10.14
C PHE A 196 -4.56 13.88 10.33
N VAL A 197 -4.38 12.81 9.57
CA VAL A 197 -3.22 11.93 9.64
C VAL A 197 -2.51 11.98 8.28
N PRO A 198 -1.17 12.14 8.26
CA PRO A 198 -0.42 12.05 7.00
C PRO A 198 -0.78 10.79 6.23
N THR A 199 -1.11 10.94 4.93
CA THR A 199 -1.65 9.84 4.11
C THR A 199 -0.78 8.59 4.15
N ARG A 200 0.54 8.74 4.05
CA ARG A 200 1.47 7.61 4.12
C ARG A 200 1.44 6.86 5.47
N TRP A 201 1.16 7.59 6.57
CA TRP A 201 1.04 6.97 7.89
C TRP A 201 -0.30 6.27 8.06
N ALA A 202 -1.38 6.91 7.58
CA ALA A 202 -2.71 6.33 7.62
C ALA A 202 -2.79 4.98 6.89
N ILE A 203 -2.18 4.88 5.70
CA ILE A 203 -2.14 3.64 4.91
C ILE A 203 -1.52 2.49 5.72
N THR A 204 -0.32 2.71 6.27
CA THR A 204 0.37 1.67 7.06
C THR A 204 -0.35 1.37 8.37
N ALA A 205 -0.87 2.41 9.04
CA ALA A 205 -1.60 2.24 10.29
C ALA A 205 -2.90 1.44 10.10
N VAL A 206 -3.58 1.61 8.98
CA VAL A 206 -4.78 0.83 8.64
C VAL A 206 -4.41 -0.63 8.39
N ASP A 207 -3.40 -0.91 7.54
CA ASP A 207 -2.95 -2.29 7.30
C ASP A 207 -2.54 -3.00 8.61
N ASP A 208 -1.81 -2.30 9.48
CA ASP A 208 -1.41 -2.84 10.78
C ASP A 208 -2.60 -3.08 11.69
N THR A 209 -3.51 -2.10 11.80
CA THR A 209 -4.70 -2.19 12.66
C THR A 209 -5.60 -3.35 12.24
N LEU A 210 -5.93 -3.44 10.95
CA LEU A 210 -6.83 -4.47 10.43
C LEU A 210 -6.23 -5.86 10.58
N SER A 211 -4.96 -6.04 10.21
CA SER A 211 -4.30 -7.34 10.37
C SER A 211 -4.13 -7.73 11.84
N ASN A 212 -3.90 -6.80 12.78
CA ASN A 212 -3.87 -7.09 14.21
C ASN A 212 -5.27 -7.49 14.75
N GLY A 213 -6.35 -6.92 14.20
CA GLY A 213 -7.71 -7.37 14.50
C GLY A 213 -7.93 -8.81 14.06
N LEU A 214 -7.58 -9.12 12.81
CA LEU A 214 -7.70 -10.46 12.23
C LEU A 214 -6.85 -11.50 12.96
N LYS A 215 -5.62 -11.16 13.36
CA LYS A 215 -4.75 -12.06 14.14
C LYS A 215 -5.40 -12.57 15.41
N LYS A 216 -6.13 -11.71 16.13
CA LYS A 216 -6.84 -12.10 17.36
C LYS A 216 -7.94 -13.14 17.10
N GLU A 217 -8.58 -13.07 15.94
CA GLU A 217 -9.56 -14.07 15.53
C GLU A 217 -8.86 -15.36 15.08
N ILE A 218 -7.83 -15.25 14.21
CA ILE A 218 -7.05 -16.36 13.67
C ILE A 218 -6.43 -17.21 14.77
N ALA A 219 -5.92 -16.59 15.84
CA ALA A 219 -5.33 -17.30 16.97
C ALA A 219 -6.30 -18.25 17.71
N ARG A 220 -7.62 -18.13 17.46
CA ARG A 220 -8.66 -18.99 18.04
C ARG A 220 -9.07 -20.14 17.12
N PHE A 221 -8.58 -20.15 15.88
CA PHE A 221 -8.89 -21.18 14.91
C PHE A 221 -7.91 -22.35 15.03
N PRO A 222 -8.33 -23.57 14.66
CA PRO A 222 -7.41 -24.70 14.59
C PRO A 222 -6.30 -24.43 13.55
N PRO A 223 -5.11 -25.00 13.76
CA PRO A 223 -4.03 -24.93 12.75
C PRO A 223 -4.45 -25.52 11.42
N LEU A 224 -3.76 -25.10 10.35
CA LEU A 224 -3.76 -25.82 9.07
C LEU A 224 -3.32 -27.27 9.28
N GLU A 225 -3.87 -28.16 8.49
CA GLU A 225 -3.49 -29.59 8.48
C GLU A 225 -2.33 -29.82 7.51
N ASP A 226 -2.36 -29.14 6.36
CA ASP A 226 -1.37 -29.27 5.29
C ASP A 226 -0.41 -28.08 5.21
N ILE A 227 0.75 -28.30 4.62
CA ILE A 227 1.66 -27.24 4.23
C ILE A 227 1.26 -26.75 2.84
N LEU A 228 0.93 -25.47 2.74
CA LEU A 228 0.44 -24.85 1.51
C LEU A 228 1.42 -23.79 1.02
N VAL A 229 1.74 -23.79 -0.27
CA VAL A 229 2.60 -22.77 -0.89
C VAL A 229 1.82 -22.07 -1.99
N PHE A 230 1.66 -20.77 -1.86
CA PHE A 230 0.96 -19.90 -2.79
C PHE A 230 1.94 -19.02 -3.56
N SER A 231 1.57 -18.58 -4.77
CA SER A 231 2.34 -17.56 -5.48
C SER A 231 1.46 -16.66 -6.33
N GLY A 232 1.87 -15.41 -6.47
CA GLY A 232 1.22 -14.43 -7.34
C GLY A 232 2.20 -13.30 -7.66
N GLU A 233 1.94 -12.61 -8.76
CA GLU A 233 2.81 -11.53 -9.23
C GLU A 233 1.98 -10.35 -9.73
N LEU A 234 2.44 -9.14 -9.43
CA LEU A 234 1.86 -7.90 -9.91
C LEU A 234 2.97 -6.87 -10.13
N TYR A 235 3.11 -6.38 -11.36
CA TYR A 235 4.08 -5.32 -11.73
C TYR A 235 5.50 -5.62 -11.22
N GLY A 236 6.03 -6.81 -11.51
CA GLY A 236 7.38 -7.19 -11.10
C GLY A 236 7.56 -7.43 -9.58
N ASN A 237 6.45 -7.49 -8.83
CA ASN A 237 6.45 -7.91 -7.43
C ASN A 237 5.86 -9.31 -7.34
N ARG A 238 6.71 -10.31 -7.17
CA ARG A 238 6.27 -11.69 -6.95
C ARG A 238 6.21 -11.97 -5.46
N ILE A 239 5.08 -12.46 -5.01
CA ILE A 239 4.85 -12.93 -3.65
C ILE A 239 4.77 -14.46 -3.67
N VAL A 240 5.56 -15.09 -2.82
CA VAL A 240 5.44 -16.51 -2.49
C VAL A 240 5.15 -16.60 -1.00
N ALA A 241 4.06 -17.28 -0.63
CA ALA A 241 3.65 -17.45 0.76
C ALA A 241 3.58 -18.94 1.10
N ALA A 242 4.42 -19.39 2.05
CA ALA A 242 4.35 -20.72 2.63
C ALA A 242 3.60 -20.66 3.96
N LEU A 243 2.49 -21.39 4.04
CA LEU A 243 1.65 -21.54 5.23
C LEU A 243 1.86 -22.95 5.80
N LEU A 244 2.28 -23.02 7.07
CA LEU A 244 2.65 -24.25 7.75
C LEU A 244 1.75 -24.47 8.97
N PRO A 245 1.44 -25.72 9.34
CA PRO A 245 0.69 -26.04 10.54
C PRO A 245 1.28 -25.40 11.80
N GLY A 246 0.44 -24.85 12.66
CA GLY A 246 0.80 -24.32 13.97
C GLY A 246 0.15 -22.97 14.29
N ASP A 247 0.48 -22.47 15.48
CA ASP A 247 0.01 -21.18 15.95
C ASP A 247 0.61 -20.03 15.16
N TRP A 248 -0.08 -18.90 15.13
CA TRP A 248 0.32 -17.72 14.38
C TRP A 248 1.77 -17.32 14.64
N LYS A 249 2.56 -17.34 13.60
CA LYS A 249 3.85 -16.67 13.43
C LYS A 249 3.92 -16.13 12.02
N TYR A 250 4.58 -15.01 11.84
CA TYR A 250 4.72 -14.38 10.52
C TYR A 250 6.15 -13.91 10.31
N GLU A 251 6.71 -14.26 9.19
CA GLU A 251 8.01 -13.78 8.71
C GLU A 251 7.85 -13.28 7.28
N MET A 252 8.46 -12.16 6.98
CA MET A 252 8.57 -11.64 5.62
C MET A 252 10.01 -11.41 5.26
N ILE A 253 10.38 -11.87 4.06
CA ILE A 253 11.70 -11.68 3.45
C ILE A 253 11.50 -10.95 2.13
N GLU A 254 12.12 -9.79 2.00
CA GLU A 254 12.05 -8.96 0.81
C GLU A 254 13.39 -8.99 0.09
N ILE A 255 13.36 -9.27 -1.22
CA ILE A 255 14.54 -9.42 -2.08
C ILE A 255 14.41 -8.41 -3.21
N TRP A 256 15.26 -7.39 -3.20
CA TRP A 256 15.44 -6.48 -4.30
C TRP A 256 16.49 -7.04 -5.24
N GLY A 257 16.07 -7.46 -6.42
CA GLY A 257 16.98 -7.98 -7.46
C GLY A 257 17.96 -6.90 -7.93
N LYS A 258 19.07 -7.33 -8.51
CA LYS A 258 20.09 -6.44 -9.08
C LYS A 258 19.47 -5.44 -10.06
N HIS A 259 20.00 -4.23 -10.07
CA HIS A 259 19.56 -3.14 -10.95
C HIS A 259 18.06 -2.79 -10.81
N THR A 260 17.51 -2.92 -9.59
CA THR A 260 16.16 -2.46 -9.25
C THR A 260 16.21 -1.11 -8.54
N LEU A 261 15.04 -0.58 -8.14
CA LEU A 261 14.92 0.76 -7.57
C LEU A 261 15.79 1.03 -6.34
N TRP A 262 16.00 0.01 -5.48
CA TRP A 262 16.78 0.12 -4.24
C TRP A 262 17.92 -0.88 -4.14
N ALA A 263 18.26 -1.56 -5.23
CA ALA A 263 19.44 -2.40 -5.34
C ALA A 263 20.31 -1.95 -6.51
N GLY A 264 21.63 -1.95 -6.31
CA GLY A 264 22.62 -1.69 -7.35
C GLY A 264 23.05 -2.96 -8.06
N ASP A 265 24.37 -3.18 -8.11
CA ASP A 265 24.95 -4.39 -8.73
C ASP A 265 24.75 -5.65 -7.90
N ASP A 266 24.38 -5.50 -6.63
CA ASP A 266 24.10 -6.62 -5.73
C ASP A 266 22.62 -6.66 -5.33
N GLU A 267 22.16 -7.86 -5.01
CA GLU A 267 20.85 -8.12 -4.44
C GLU A 267 20.77 -7.58 -3.01
N VAL A 268 19.65 -6.97 -2.63
CA VAL A 268 19.40 -6.49 -1.26
C VAL A 268 18.31 -7.33 -0.62
N ILE A 269 18.63 -7.99 0.51
CA ILE A 269 17.68 -8.80 1.25
C ILE A 269 17.41 -8.16 2.61
N VAL A 270 16.14 -7.99 2.93
CA VAL A 270 15.66 -7.49 4.23
C VAL A 270 14.66 -8.47 4.81
N GLN A 271 14.76 -8.77 6.09
CA GLN A 271 13.90 -9.73 6.78
C GLN A 271 13.33 -9.11 8.06
N ASP A 272 12.10 -9.49 8.39
CA ASP A 272 11.47 -9.18 9.67
C ASP A 272 10.43 -10.24 10.05
N ARG A 273 10.19 -10.41 11.34
CA ARG A 273 9.24 -11.41 11.87
C ARG A 273 8.46 -10.93 13.07
N GLU A 274 7.39 -11.64 13.38
CA GLU A 274 6.58 -11.45 14.59
C GLU A 274 5.90 -12.74 15.04
N GLY A 275 5.55 -12.78 16.32
CA GLY A 275 4.53 -13.68 16.87
C GLY A 275 3.18 -12.96 16.97
N MET A 276 2.45 -13.18 18.08
CA MET A 276 1.20 -12.46 18.33
C MET A 276 1.41 -10.96 18.50
N THR A 277 2.55 -10.54 19.01
CA THR A 277 2.91 -9.14 19.21
C THR A 277 4.06 -8.75 18.27
N LYS A 278 3.91 -7.64 17.57
CA LYS A 278 4.98 -7.00 16.81
C LYS A 278 5.65 -5.94 17.66
N HIS A 279 6.97 -6.02 17.79
CA HIS A 279 7.77 -5.01 18.46
C HIS A 279 8.46 -4.09 17.44
N GLY A 280 8.21 -2.79 17.57
CA GLY A 280 8.77 -1.79 16.68
C GLY A 280 8.17 -1.76 15.28
N TYR A 281 8.67 -0.83 14.48
CA TYR A 281 8.29 -0.68 13.07
C TYR A 281 9.17 -1.57 12.19
N SER A 282 8.58 -2.22 11.18
CA SER A 282 9.34 -3.13 10.33
C SER A 282 10.35 -2.40 9.43
N PRO A 283 11.60 -2.90 9.29
CA PRO A 283 12.55 -2.39 8.30
C PRO A 283 12.06 -2.57 6.85
N ILE A 284 11.16 -3.53 6.59
CA ILE A 284 10.47 -3.71 5.30
C ILE A 284 9.41 -2.62 5.08
N SER A 285 9.16 -1.76 6.08
CA SER A 285 8.19 -0.67 6.00
C SER A 285 6.75 -1.13 5.76
N GLY A 286 5.98 -0.35 4.97
CA GLY A 286 4.58 -0.62 4.69
C GLY A 286 4.30 -1.95 3.99
N ALA A 287 5.28 -2.49 3.23
CA ALA A 287 5.13 -3.76 2.54
C ALA A 287 4.88 -4.94 3.49
N TYR A 288 5.55 -4.95 4.65
CA TYR A 288 5.36 -5.95 5.69
C TYR A 288 3.89 -6.05 6.13
N TYR A 289 3.30 -4.90 6.44
CA TYR A 289 1.92 -4.83 6.96
C TYR A 289 0.89 -5.12 5.89
N SER A 290 1.13 -4.68 4.65
CA SER A 290 0.24 -4.93 3.50
C SER A 290 0.16 -6.42 3.13
N ALA A 291 1.32 -7.11 3.10
CA ALA A 291 1.35 -8.55 2.83
C ALA A 291 0.73 -9.35 3.99
N ARG A 292 1.03 -8.95 5.24
CA ARG A 292 0.43 -9.56 6.43
C ARG A 292 -1.09 -9.47 6.42
N LEU A 293 -1.65 -8.31 6.03
CA LEU A 293 -3.09 -8.14 5.94
C LEU A 293 -3.72 -9.14 4.98
N ALA A 294 -3.18 -9.29 3.77
CA ALA A 294 -3.69 -10.22 2.78
C ALA A 294 -3.66 -11.69 3.26
N VAL A 295 -2.57 -12.09 3.94
CA VAL A 295 -2.49 -13.43 4.54
C VAL A 295 -3.51 -13.62 5.66
N CYS A 296 -3.68 -12.61 6.53
CA CYS A 296 -4.68 -12.68 7.59
C CYS A 296 -6.11 -12.74 7.03
N GLU A 297 -6.42 -12.00 5.97
CA GLU A 297 -7.71 -12.07 5.26
C GLU A 297 -7.98 -13.51 4.77
N TYR A 298 -6.99 -14.15 4.16
CA TYR A 298 -7.10 -15.54 3.71
C TYR A 298 -7.31 -16.51 4.88
N LEU A 299 -6.47 -16.48 5.91
CA LEU A 299 -6.57 -17.39 7.05
C LEU A 299 -7.90 -17.24 7.79
N LYS A 300 -8.42 -16.01 7.91
CA LYS A 300 -9.77 -15.77 8.45
C LYS A 300 -10.83 -16.43 7.57
N SER A 301 -10.74 -16.32 6.24
CA SER A 301 -11.74 -16.85 5.31
C SER A 301 -11.86 -18.38 5.41
N ILE A 302 -10.74 -19.07 5.59
CA ILE A 302 -10.71 -20.54 5.74
C ILE A 302 -10.81 -21.02 7.20
N ARG A 303 -10.87 -20.08 8.16
CA ARG A 303 -10.95 -20.35 9.61
C ARG A 303 -9.81 -21.27 10.11
N ARG A 304 -8.57 -20.92 9.77
CA ARG A 304 -7.38 -21.66 10.20
C ARG A 304 -6.31 -20.70 10.74
N SER A 305 -5.46 -21.21 11.64
CA SER A 305 -4.21 -20.57 12.02
C SER A 305 -3.03 -21.20 11.24
N ALA A 306 -1.92 -20.46 11.14
CA ALA A 306 -0.72 -20.96 10.49
C ALA A 306 0.53 -20.21 10.95
N ARG A 307 1.68 -20.85 10.79
CA ARG A 307 2.98 -20.19 10.70
C ARG A 307 3.22 -19.82 9.24
N VAL A 308 3.65 -18.59 9.00
CA VAL A 308 3.66 -18.02 7.65
C VAL A 308 5.04 -17.48 7.32
N VAL A 309 5.58 -17.87 6.17
CA VAL A 309 6.77 -17.26 5.57
C VAL A 309 6.35 -16.66 4.24
N VAL A 310 6.46 -15.34 4.12
CA VAL A 310 6.22 -14.60 2.88
C VAL A 310 7.55 -14.16 2.29
N ILE A 311 7.79 -14.49 1.04
CA ILE A 311 8.94 -14.04 0.28
C ILE A 311 8.42 -13.12 -0.83
N ARG A 312 8.94 -11.90 -0.88
CA ARG A 312 8.71 -10.95 -1.95
C ARG A 312 9.97 -10.79 -2.77
N THR A 313 9.93 -11.11 -4.07
CA THR A 313 11.00 -10.78 -5.00
C THR A 313 10.58 -9.62 -5.90
N ILE A 314 11.48 -8.66 -6.08
CA ILE A 314 11.25 -7.47 -6.90
C ILE A 314 12.19 -7.51 -8.09
N SER A 315 11.61 -7.51 -9.30
CA SER A 315 12.34 -7.45 -10.57
C SER A 315 12.44 -6.02 -11.11
N GLY A 316 13.24 -5.84 -12.18
CA GLY A 316 13.35 -4.59 -12.90
C GLY A 316 12.04 -4.09 -13.52
N ASP A 317 11.04 -4.97 -13.67
CA ASP A 317 9.71 -4.58 -14.16
C ASP A 317 8.99 -3.63 -13.20
N TYR A 318 9.36 -3.65 -11.90
CA TYR A 318 8.92 -2.63 -10.92
C TYR A 318 9.82 -1.39 -10.99
N TRP A 319 9.79 -0.71 -12.13
CA TRP A 319 10.67 0.42 -12.44
C TRP A 319 10.25 1.75 -11.80
N ALA A 320 9.04 1.85 -11.21
CA ALA A 320 8.56 3.03 -10.47
C ALA A 320 7.84 2.62 -9.18
N PRO A 321 8.08 3.30 -8.04
CA PRO A 321 7.44 2.95 -6.77
C PRO A 321 5.99 3.44 -6.77
N LEU A 322 5.05 2.51 -6.88
CA LEU A 322 3.62 2.81 -6.91
C LEU A 322 2.96 2.84 -5.52
N GLY A 323 3.68 2.48 -4.47
CA GLY A 323 3.18 2.43 -3.09
C GLY A 323 2.81 1.02 -2.62
N THR A 324 2.46 0.92 -1.33
CA THR A 324 2.23 -0.37 -0.65
C THR A 324 1.01 -1.14 -1.16
N TRP A 325 0.10 -0.49 -1.85
CA TRP A 325 -1.05 -1.15 -2.46
C TRP A 325 -0.64 -2.26 -3.44
N VAL A 326 0.48 -2.08 -4.17
CA VAL A 326 0.99 -3.12 -5.10
C VAL A 326 1.29 -4.40 -4.35
N ILE A 327 1.92 -4.29 -3.18
CA ILE A 327 2.27 -5.44 -2.36
C ILE A 327 1.02 -6.11 -1.79
N ARG A 328 0.05 -5.31 -1.32
CA ARG A 328 -1.23 -5.81 -0.83
C ARG A 328 -1.95 -6.62 -1.90
N GLU A 329 -2.08 -6.05 -3.10
CA GLU A 329 -2.80 -6.71 -4.19
C GLU A 329 -2.02 -7.89 -4.78
N ALA A 330 -0.67 -7.83 -4.85
CA ALA A 330 0.15 -8.99 -5.21
C ALA A 330 -0.01 -10.14 -4.21
N ALA A 331 -0.05 -9.83 -2.91
CA ALA A 331 -0.27 -10.81 -1.87
C ALA A 331 -1.70 -11.38 -1.91
N ARG A 332 -2.72 -10.55 -2.11
CA ARG A 332 -4.11 -11.00 -2.32
C ARG A 332 -4.23 -11.92 -3.55
N LYS A 333 -3.55 -11.54 -4.64
CA LYS A 333 -3.48 -12.37 -5.86
C LYS A 333 -2.81 -13.72 -5.58
N ALA A 334 -1.70 -13.72 -4.81
CA ALA A 334 -1.07 -14.97 -4.38
C ALA A 334 -2.03 -15.83 -3.56
N MET A 335 -2.65 -15.27 -2.52
CA MET A 335 -3.58 -15.99 -1.64
C MET A 335 -4.86 -16.49 -2.34
N SER A 336 -5.20 -15.90 -3.49
CA SER A 336 -6.34 -16.34 -4.32
C SER A 336 -5.95 -17.39 -5.37
N SER A 337 -4.66 -17.69 -5.53
CA SER A 337 -4.20 -18.74 -6.45
C SER A 337 -4.40 -20.12 -5.85
N PRO A 338 -4.51 -21.18 -6.67
CA PRO A 338 -4.50 -22.55 -6.18
C PRO A 338 -3.19 -22.83 -5.43
N PRO A 339 -3.22 -23.35 -4.19
CA PRO A 339 -2.02 -23.69 -3.44
C PRO A 339 -1.36 -24.96 -3.96
N HIS A 340 -0.04 -25.02 -3.77
CA HIS A 340 0.69 -26.28 -3.87
C HIS A 340 0.75 -26.91 -2.48
N SER A 341 0.14 -28.10 -2.30
CA SER A 341 0.26 -28.87 -1.08
C SER A 341 1.63 -29.56 -1.03
N CYS A 342 2.28 -29.52 0.12
CA CYS A 342 3.60 -30.12 0.34
C CYS A 342 3.54 -31.04 1.56
N VAL A 343 4.17 -32.22 1.46
CA VAL A 343 4.17 -33.22 2.54
C VAL A 343 5.27 -32.97 3.59
N SER A 344 6.20 -32.04 3.32
CA SER A 344 7.27 -31.71 4.26
C SER A 344 7.72 -30.24 4.13
N LEU A 345 8.34 -29.71 5.19
CA LEU A 345 8.94 -28.38 5.20
C LEU A 345 9.99 -28.23 4.09
N ASP A 346 10.83 -29.25 3.86
CA ASP A 346 11.88 -29.18 2.84
C ASP A 346 11.29 -29.12 1.43
N MET A 347 10.20 -29.83 1.16
CA MET A 347 9.46 -29.69 -0.10
C MET A 347 8.87 -28.29 -0.26
N ALA A 348 8.32 -27.71 0.80
CA ALA A 348 7.78 -26.36 0.76
C ALA A 348 8.89 -25.32 0.50
N VAL A 349 10.05 -25.47 1.13
CA VAL A 349 11.22 -24.60 0.89
C VAL A 349 11.71 -24.76 -0.55
N ALA A 350 11.88 -25.98 -1.04
CA ALA A 350 12.28 -26.24 -2.42
C ALA A 350 11.28 -25.64 -3.44
N ARG A 351 9.98 -25.78 -3.16
CA ARG A 351 8.92 -25.19 -3.97
C ARG A 351 8.99 -23.66 -3.95
N ALA A 352 9.16 -23.05 -2.78
CA ALA A 352 9.31 -21.61 -2.64
C ALA A 352 10.54 -21.09 -3.39
N VAL A 353 11.69 -21.79 -3.30
CA VAL A 353 12.91 -21.47 -4.08
C VAL A 353 12.63 -21.52 -5.59
N ALA A 354 11.95 -22.56 -6.07
CA ALA A 354 11.60 -22.67 -7.48
C ALA A 354 10.67 -21.52 -7.94
N LEU A 355 9.71 -21.13 -7.12
CA LEU A 355 8.77 -20.06 -7.43
C LEU A 355 9.39 -18.67 -7.35
N THR A 356 10.31 -18.43 -6.42
CA THR A 356 11.05 -17.16 -6.30
C THR A 356 12.18 -17.02 -7.31
N GLY A 357 12.64 -18.13 -7.90
CA GLY A 357 13.78 -18.18 -8.82
C GLY A 357 15.14 -18.03 -8.12
N SER A 358 15.19 -17.98 -6.79
CA SER A 358 16.43 -17.86 -6.02
C SER A 358 16.27 -18.51 -4.65
N GLY A 359 17.37 -19.12 -4.16
CA GLY A 359 17.50 -19.66 -2.80
C GLY A 359 18.26 -18.74 -1.84
N THR A 360 18.67 -17.55 -2.28
CA THR A 360 19.48 -16.61 -1.47
C THR A 360 18.78 -16.15 -0.19
N TRP A 361 17.46 -16.19 -0.16
CA TRP A 361 16.65 -15.83 1.00
C TRP A 361 16.64 -16.89 2.12
N VAL A 362 16.93 -18.16 1.80
CA VAL A 362 16.80 -19.26 2.77
C VAL A 362 17.67 -19.07 4.02
N PRO A 363 18.96 -18.66 3.91
CA PRO A 363 19.79 -18.38 5.06
C PRO A 363 19.32 -17.18 5.91
N HIS A 364 18.49 -16.28 5.34
CA HIS A 364 17.95 -15.11 6.02
C HIS A 364 16.65 -15.43 6.79
N SER A 365 16.00 -16.56 6.53
CA SER A 365 14.85 -16.99 7.32
C SER A 365 15.28 -17.42 8.72
N THR A 366 14.55 -16.95 9.70
CA THR A 366 14.71 -17.36 11.09
C THR A 366 13.61 -18.33 11.53
N LEU A 367 12.48 -18.32 10.85
CA LEU A 367 11.36 -19.22 11.14
C LEU A 367 11.60 -20.64 10.62
N ILE A 368 12.23 -20.81 9.44
CA ILE A 368 12.52 -22.12 8.88
C ILE A 368 13.46 -22.96 9.78
N PRO A 369 14.63 -22.47 10.26
CA PRO A 369 15.45 -23.21 11.21
C PRO A 369 14.72 -23.56 12.51
N GLU A 370 13.91 -22.63 13.03
CA GLU A 370 13.09 -22.87 14.22
C GLU A 370 12.13 -24.05 14.01
N LEU A 371 11.50 -24.14 12.85
CA LEU A 371 10.58 -25.22 12.49
C LEU A 371 11.29 -26.56 12.31
N ARG A 372 12.53 -26.58 11.80
CA ARG A 372 13.33 -27.81 11.68
C ARG A 372 13.77 -28.36 13.02
N THR A 373 14.01 -27.49 14.00
CA THR A 373 14.48 -27.89 15.35
C THR A 373 13.34 -28.26 16.30
N GLN A 374 12.11 -27.83 16.00
CA GLN A 374 10.95 -28.13 16.82
C GLN A 374 10.61 -29.62 16.69
N ARG A 375 11.11 -30.44 17.64
CA ARG A 375 10.69 -31.85 17.78
C ARG A 375 9.22 -31.89 18.15
N THR A 376 8.43 -32.60 17.36
CA THR A 376 7.08 -33.02 17.77
C THR A 376 7.26 -33.90 19.01
N LEU A 377 6.74 -33.45 20.14
CA LEU A 377 6.60 -34.28 21.33
C LEU A 377 5.38 -35.21 21.13
N PHE A 378 5.57 -36.29 20.38
CA PHE A 378 4.63 -37.43 20.28
C PHE A 378 5.44 -38.68 20.06
#